data_09c37feed9dc000769c2c183e77cfa89
#
_entry.id   09c37feed9dc000769c2c183e77cfa89
#
_cell.length_a   1.000
_cell.length_b   1.000
_cell.length_c   1.000
_cell.angle_alpha   90.00
_cell.angle_beta   90.00
_cell.angle_gamma   90.00
#
_symmetry.space_group_name_H-M   'P 1'
#
loop_
_entity.id
_entity.type
_entity.pdbx_description
1 polymer ?
#
loop_
_entity_poly.entity_id
_entity_poly.type
_entity_poly.pdbx_seq_one_letter_code
_entity_poly.pdbx_strand_id
1 'polypeptide(L)'
;MNDRAQRIEALLRAQFAPLVCTIEDESALHAGHAGAASGAGHFRLHLVSAAFEGQNRVGRHRLVYDCLRELMQTEIHALALTLLTPSEASLGSQ
;
A
#
# COMPACT_ATOMS: atom_id res chain seq x y z
N MET A 1 10.52 -3.39 15.25
CA MET A 1 10.09 -3.59 13.89
C MET A 1 8.60 -3.72 13.80
N ASN A 2 8.01 -3.18 12.75
CA ASN A 2 6.55 -3.15 12.62
C ASN A 2 6.05 -4.39 11.89
N ASP A 3 5.43 -5.31 12.62
CA ASP A 3 4.91 -6.54 12.04
C ASP A 3 3.85 -6.29 10.98
N ARG A 4 3.04 -5.23 11.14
CA ARG A 4 2.02 -4.88 10.15
C ARG A 4 2.67 -4.53 8.81
N ALA A 5 3.67 -3.67 8.84
CA ALA A 5 4.36 -3.28 7.61
C ALA A 5 4.99 -4.49 6.93
N GLN A 6 5.56 -5.39 7.72
CA GLN A 6 6.17 -6.60 7.17
C GLN A 6 5.14 -7.50 6.52
N ARG A 7 3.97 -7.67 7.14
CA ARG A 7 2.90 -8.49 6.56
C ARG A 7 2.33 -7.87 5.30
N ILE A 8 2.16 -6.55 5.29
CA ILE A 8 1.73 -5.83 4.11
C ILE A 8 2.73 -6.05 2.98
N GLU A 9 4.01 -5.86 3.27
CA GLU A 9 5.06 -6.02 2.26
C GLU A 9 5.08 -7.43 1.68
N ALA A 10 4.96 -8.44 2.54
CA ALA A 10 5.00 -9.84 2.08
C ALA A 10 3.86 -10.13 1.10
N LEU A 11 2.65 -9.66 1.41
CA LEU A 11 1.49 -9.86 0.54
C LEU A 11 1.67 -9.13 -0.79
N LEU A 12 2.16 -7.90 -0.75
CA LEU A 12 2.35 -7.10 -1.96
C LEU A 12 3.43 -7.69 -2.85
N ARG A 13 4.52 -8.16 -2.27
CA ARG A 13 5.59 -8.78 -3.06
C ARG A 13 5.13 -10.08 -3.70
N ALA A 14 4.35 -10.86 -2.97
CA ALA A 14 3.84 -12.13 -3.51
C ALA A 14 2.86 -11.89 -4.66
N GLN A 15 2.03 -10.87 -4.56
CA GLN A 15 0.97 -10.61 -5.54
C GLN A 15 1.47 -9.84 -6.76
N PHE A 16 2.35 -8.87 -6.57
CA PHE A 16 2.68 -7.90 -7.62
C PHE A 16 4.13 -7.97 -8.11
N ALA A 17 4.99 -8.71 -7.44
CA ALA A 17 6.42 -8.80 -7.77
C ALA A 17 7.00 -7.40 -8.08
N PRO A 18 6.84 -6.42 -7.19
CA PRO A 18 7.14 -5.03 -7.52
C PRO A 18 8.63 -4.77 -7.69
N LEU A 19 8.96 -3.85 -8.58
CA LEU A 19 10.32 -3.32 -8.72
C LEU A 19 10.65 -2.40 -7.56
N VAL A 20 9.64 -1.68 -7.06
CA VAL A 20 9.77 -0.80 -5.89
C VAL A 20 8.59 -1.08 -4.98
N CYS A 21 8.87 -1.23 -3.70
CA CYS A 21 7.82 -1.42 -2.69
C CYS A 21 8.26 -0.68 -1.44
N THR A 22 7.67 0.49 -1.23
CA THR A 22 7.96 1.33 -0.07
C THR A 22 6.71 1.40 0.79
N ILE A 23 6.87 1.16 2.08
CA ILE A 23 5.77 1.19 3.04
C ILE A 23 6.17 2.12 4.17
N GLU A 24 5.36 3.17 4.38
CA GLU A 24 5.56 4.10 5.48
C GLU A 24 4.41 3.94 6.46
N ASP A 25 4.75 3.67 7.70
CA ASP A 25 3.76 3.58 8.77
C ASP A 25 3.57 4.99 9.34
N GLU A 26 2.43 5.59 9.04
CA GLU A 26 2.09 6.93 9.49
C GLU A 26 1.15 6.93 10.68
N SER A 27 1.03 5.81 11.37
CA SER A 27 0.09 5.69 12.49
C SER A 27 0.34 6.73 13.56
N ALA A 28 1.60 7.05 13.84
CA ALA A 28 1.96 8.03 14.86
C ALA A 28 1.49 9.44 14.50
N LEU A 29 1.38 9.76 13.21
CA LEU A 29 0.92 11.08 12.76
C LEU A 29 -0.57 11.28 13.03
N HIS A 30 -1.29 10.19 13.26
CA HIS A 30 -2.74 10.20 13.46
C HIS A 30 -3.11 9.84 14.90
N ALA A 31 -2.15 9.79 15.79
CA ALA A 31 -2.40 9.47 17.19
C ALA A 31 -3.39 10.47 17.80
N GLY A 32 -4.41 9.97 18.45
CA GLY A 32 -5.48 10.81 19.01
C GLY A 32 -6.70 10.95 18.11
N HIS A 33 -6.62 10.55 16.86
CA HIS A 33 -7.76 10.56 15.95
C HIS A 33 -8.60 9.29 16.18
N ALA A 34 -9.86 9.33 15.74
CA ALA A 34 -10.76 8.21 15.94
C ALA A 34 -10.24 6.90 15.38
N GLY A 35 -9.60 6.95 14.21
CA GLY A 35 -9.03 5.75 13.60
C GLY A 35 -7.90 5.15 14.41
N ALA A 36 -7.10 5.97 15.08
CA ALA A 36 -6.01 5.51 15.91
C ALA A 36 -6.53 4.88 17.19
N ALA A 37 -7.70 5.29 17.67
CA ALA A 37 -8.26 4.77 18.90
C ALA A 37 -8.59 3.28 18.80
N SER A 38 -8.81 2.76 17.59
CA SER A 38 -9.10 1.34 17.39
C SER A 38 -7.86 0.47 17.35
N GLY A 39 -6.67 1.08 17.34
CA GLY A 39 -5.41 0.36 17.20
C GLY A 39 -5.04 0.04 15.75
N ALA A 40 -5.89 0.38 14.79
CA ALA A 40 -5.60 0.16 13.37
C ALA A 40 -4.64 1.20 12.84
N GLY A 41 -3.80 0.84 11.88
CA GLY A 41 -2.75 1.69 11.39
C GLY A 41 -3.10 2.49 10.15
N HIS A 42 -2.29 3.52 9.91
CA HIS A 42 -2.36 4.36 8.71
C HIS A 42 -1.05 4.15 7.95
N PHE A 43 -1.16 3.79 6.69
CA PHE A 43 0.03 3.44 5.90
C PHE A 43 0.04 4.18 4.56
N ARG A 44 1.23 4.52 4.11
CA ARG A 44 1.46 5.06 2.77
C ARG A 44 2.28 4.05 2.00
N LEU A 45 1.76 3.62 0.85
CA LEU A 45 2.39 2.61 0.01
C LEU A 45 2.78 3.21 -1.33
N HIS A 46 3.99 2.91 -1.77
CA HIS A 46 4.46 3.27 -3.10
C HIS A 46 4.93 2.00 -3.79
N LEU A 47 4.24 1.59 -4.85
CA LEU A 47 4.58 0.39 -5.60
C LEU A 47 4.78 0.71 -7.06
N VAL A 48 5.82 0.08 -7.64
CA VAL A 48 6.05 0.08 -9.07
C VAL A 48 6.00 -1.36 -9.53
N SER A 49 5.04 -1.69 -10.40
CA SER A 49 4.86 -3.07 -10.84
C SER A 49 4.27 -3.14 -12.24
N ALA A 50 4.78 -4.08 -13.03
CA ALA A 50 4.21 -4.36 -14.34
C ALA A 50 2.78 -4.90 -14.25
N ALA A 51 2.38 -5.40 -13.08
CA ALA A 51 1.02 -5.89 -12.88
C ALA A 51 -0.03 -4.78 -13.04
N PHE A 52 0.37 -3.51 -12.95
CA PHE A 52 -0.55 -2.39 -13.09
C PHE A 52 -0.75 -1.95 -14.53
N GLU A 53 -0.04 -2.54 -15.48
CA GLU A 53 -0.18 -2.17 -16.89
C GLU A 53 -1.56 -2.56 -17.38
N GLY A 54 -2.17 -1.65 -18.16
CA GLY A 54 -3.52 -1.85 -18.64
C GLY A 54 -4.60 -1.53 -17.62
N GLN A 55 -4.22 -1.19 -16.40
CA GLN A 55 -5.16 -0.86 -15.34
C GLN A 55 -5.22 0.64 -15.13
N ASN A 56 -6.43 1.18 -15.05
CA ASN A 56 -6.60 2.58 -14.67
C ASN A 56 -6.44 2.72 -13.15
N ARG A 57 -6.56 3.94 -12.66
CA ARG A 57 -6.34 4.24 -11.24
C ARG A 57 -7.24 3.41 -10.33
N VAL A 58 -8.52 3.34 -10.65
CA VAL A 58 -9.49 2.58 -9.84
C VAL A 58 -9.14 1.09 -9.84
N GLY A 59 -8.77 0.57 -11.02
CA GLY A 59 -8.40 -0.83 -11.14
C GLY A 59 -7.18 -1.18 -10.30
N ARG A 60 -6.18 -0.33 -10.31
CA ARG A 60 -4.96 -0.53 -9.51
C ARG A 60 -5.28 -0.53 -8.02
N HIS A 61 -6.09 0.43 -7.58
CA HIS A 61 -6.49 0.50 -6.19
C HIS A 61 -7.26 -0.76 -5.76
N ARG A 62 -8.15 -1.24 -6.62
CA ARG A 62 -8.90 -2.47 -6.32
C ARG A 62 -7.98 -3.67 -6.15
N LEU A 63 -6.97 -3.80 -7.02
CA LEU A 63 -6.03 -4.89 -6.91
C LEU A 63 -5.31 -4.89 -5.56
N VAL A 64 -4.89 -3.73 -5.11
CA VAL A 64 -4.18 -3.62 -3.83
C VAL A 64 -5.14 -3.87 -2.66
N TYR A 65 -6.33 -3.27 -2.68
CA TYR A 65 -7.31 -3.48 -1.61
C TYR A 65 -7.71 -4.95 -1.52
N ASP A 66 -7.89 -5.63 -2.66
CA ASP A 66 -8.22 -7.05 -2.64
C ASP A 66 -7.08 -7.88 -2.06
N CYS A 67 -5.85 -7.53 -2.40
CA CYS A 67 -4.66 -8.21 -1.89
C CYS A 67 -4.55 -8.09 -0.38
N LEU A 68 -4.93 -6.93 0.17
CA LEU A 68 -4.79 -6.63 1.59
C LEU A 68 -6.10 -6.76 2.35
N ARG A 69 -7.11 -7.39 1.74
CA ARG A 69 -8.48 -7.42 2.26
C ARG A 69 -8.58 -7.80 3.74
N GLU A 70 -7.90 -8.85 4.13
CA GLU A 70 -8.00 -9.33 5.51
C GLU A 70 -7.40 -8.33 6.49
N LEU A 71 -6.27 -7.73 6.13
CA LEU A 71 -5.64 -6.74 6.98
C LEU A 71 -6.46 -5.46 7.08
N MET A 72 -7.18 -5.12 6.00
CA MET A 72 -8.05 -3.93 5.99
C MET A 72 -9.18 -4.05 7.00
N GLN A 73 -9.56 -5.27 7.36
CA GLN A 73 -10.65 -5.47 8.31
C GLN A 73 -10.21 -5.28 9.76
N THR A 74 -8.94 -5.48 10.06
CA THR A 74 -8.49 -5.53 11.44
C THR A 74 -7.30 -4.63 11.76
N GLU A 75 -6.37 -4.46 10.81
CA GLU A 75 -5.08 -3.85 11.13
C GLU A 75 -4.77 -2.59 10.36
N ILE A 76 -5.49 -2.33 9.27
CA ILE A 76 -5.26 -1.13 8.46
C ILE A 76 -6.53 -0.30 8.49
N HIS A 77 -6.42 0.94 8.99
CA HIS A 77 -7.54 1.87 8.98
C HIS A 77 -7.59 2.67 7.69
N ALA A 78 -6.43 3.10 7.20
CA ALA A 78 -6.36 3.92 6.00
C ALA A 78 -5.10 3.63 5.22
N LEU A 79 -5.21 3.69 3.88
CA LEU A 79 -4.10 3.54 2.95
C LEU A 79 -4.04 4.74 2.04
N ALA A 80 -2.84 5.30 1.88
CA ALA A 80 -2.54 6.24 0.81
C ALA A 80 -1.68 5.49 -0.20
N LEU A 81 -2.10 5.46 -1.46
CA LEU A 81 -1.48 4.61 -2.47
C LEU A 81 -0.90 5.43 -3.61
N THR A 82 0.34 5.10 -4.00
CA THR A 82 0.93 5.54 -5.26
C THR A 82 1.30 4.26 -6.01
N LEU A 83 0.62 4.00 -7.11
CA LEU A 83 0.72 2.75 -7.85
C LEU A 83 1.07 3.05 -9.30
N LEU A 84 2.28 2.68 -9.69
CA LEU A 84 2.83 3.04 -11.00
C LEU A 84 3.28 1.80 -11.76
N THR A 85 3.23 1.89 -13.09
CA THR A 85 3.91 0.93 -13.94
C THR A 85 5.39 1.32 -14.01
N PRO A 86 6.27 0.41 -14.44
CA PRO A 86 7.69 0.74 -14.60
C PRO A 86 7.91 1.93 -15.54
N SER A 87 7.11 2.01 -16.60
CA SER A 87 7.19 3.10 -17.56
C SER A 87 6.87 4.45 -16.92
N GLU A 88 5.80 4.49 -16.13
CA GLU A 88 5.39 5.71 -15.45
C GLU A 88 6.42 6.16 -14.42
N ALA A 89 7.00 5.20 -13.71
CA ALA A 89 8.01 5.51 -12.71
C ALA A 89 9.27 6.07 -13.37
N SER A 90 9.66 5.52 -14.51
CA SER A 90 10.82 6.00 -15.26
C SER A 90 10.62 7.43 -15.72
N LEU A 91 9.43 7.76 -16.23
CA LEU A 91 9.10 9.12 -16.65
C LEU A 91 9.12 10.08 -15.47
N GLY A 92 8.61 9.63 -14.32
CA GLY A 92 8.54 10.46 -13.13
C GLY A 92 9.88 10.75 -12.50
N SER A 93 10.92 9.97 -12.83
CA SER A 93 12.24 10.16 -12.26
C SER A 93 13.14 11.09 -13.07
N GLN A 94 12.62 11.68 -14.11
CA GLN A 94 13.36 12.61 -14.96
C GLN A 94 13.65 13.92 -14.26
#